data_848efd8b08a8788497f376d85af5ed41
#
_entry.id   848efd8b08a8788497f376d85af5ed41
#
_cell.length_a   1.000
_cell.length_b   1.000
_cell.length_c   1.000
_cell.angle_alpha   90.00
_cell.angle_beta   90.00
_cell.angle_gamma   90.00
#
_symmetry.space_group_name_H-M   'P 1'
#
loop_
_entity.id
_entity.type
_entity.pdbx_description
1 polymer ?
#
loop_
_entity_poly.entity_id
_entity_poly.type
_entity_poly.pdbx_seq_one_letter_code
_entity_poly.pdbx_strand_id
1 'polypeptide(L)'
;MGVAKNKHLSLVVFLLVILYSSVSYKIFQTFVCDSMDSEVAYLRADYSLECSTDSHKAFMTYAGIMALVYPVGIPAAFAWWLFTNRYSIENVDTPVRTGFQSEPDPFSAVDAAKDLWAPYKRNRYYYEVVECLRRFALAGLAVFIYPGSSAQIAIEALFAVMFYAVFEILSPFADSVDMWLYRFGALIIYLSIYLALLLKVDVADEERHSQTVFAWLLIAAHGGMALVVIIYALFSAFPRVREFKFS
;
A
#
# COMPACT_ATOMS: atom_id res chain seq x y z
N MET A 1 7.58 17.10 27.66
CA MET A 1 8.45 16.33 26.75
C MET A 1 7.72 15.18 26.02
N GLY A 2 6.72 14.51 26.61
CA GLY A 2 5.95 13.41 25.99
C GLY A 2 5.13 13.79 24.76
N VAL A 3 4.44 14.93 24.77
CA VAL A 3 3.54 15.40 23.68
C VAL A 3 4.26 15.56 22.34
N ALA A 4 5.44 16.17 22.36
CA ALA A 4 6.24 16.37 21.15
C ALA A 4 6.73 15.03 20.58
N LYS A 5 7.16 14.10 21.44
CA LYS A 5 7.65 12.78 21.04
C LYS A 5 6.58 11.95 20.33
N ASN A 6 5.33 12.00 20.82
CA ASN A 6 4.24 11.23 20.22
C ASN A 6 3.78 11.82 18.86
N LYS A 7 3.79 13.13 18.69
CA LYS A 7 3.53 13.77 17.38
C LYS A 7 4.57 13.38 16.34
N HIS A 8 5.85 13.34 16.73
CA HIS A 8 6.91 12.89 15.81
C HIS A 8 6.77 11.41 15.46
N LEU A 9 6.39 10.56 16.41
CA LEU A 9 6.18 9.14 16.17
C LEU A 9 5.01 8.91 15.21
N SER A 10 3.88 9.58 15.41
CA SER A 10 2.73 9.51 14.48
C SER A 10 3.12 9.95 13.07
N LEU A 11 3.85 11.06 12.93
CA LEU A 11 4.33 11.51 11.62
C LEU A 11 5.26 10.47 10.97
N VAL A 12 6.17 9.86 11.72
CA VAL A 12 7.07 8.82 11.20
C VAL A 12 6.27 7.60 10.73
N VAL A 13 5.31 7.11 11.54
CA VAL A 13 4.44 5.98 11.16
C VAL A 13 3.66 6.30 9.90
N PHE A 14 3.05 7.47 9.82
CA PHE A 14 2.31 7.92 8.64
C PHE A 14 3.18 7.97 7.39
N LEU A 15 4.40 8.55 7.48
CA LEU A 15 5.33 8.59 6.36
C LEU A 15 5.79 7.18 5.94
N LEU A 16 6.05 6.28 6.90
CA LEU A 16 6.41 4.90 6.61
C LEU A 16 5.30 4.19 5.83
N VAL A 17 4.03 4.35 6.21
CA VAL A 17 2.88 3.74 5.52
C VAL A 17 2.75 4.28 4.09
N ILE A 18 2.86 5.61 3.89
CA ILE A 18 2.72 6.22 2.56
C ILE A 18 3.89 5.85 1.64
N LEU A 19 5.12 5.95 2.13
CA LEU A 19 6.32 5.74 1.31
C LEU A 19 6.65 4.26 1.11
N TYR A 20 6.01 3.35 1.86
CA TYR A 20 6.32 1.93 1.87
C TYR A 20 6.38 1.32 0.47
N SER A 21 5.35 1.53 -0.35
CA SER A 21 5.27 0.95 -1.69
C SER A 21 6.33 1.50 -2.62
N SER A 22 6.52 2.83 -2.64
CA SER A 22 7.46 3.49 -3.56
C SER A 22 8.91 3.12 -3.26
N VAL A 23 9.29 3.10 -1.97
CA VAL A 23 10.65 2.73 -1.56
C VAL A 23 10.90 1.25 -1.78
N SER A 24 9.95 0.38 -1.42
CA SER A 24 10.06 -1.07 -1.67
C SER A 24 10.25 -1.37 -3.15
N TYR A 25 9.45 -0.73 -4.01
CA TYR A 25 9.57 -0.89 -5.47
C TYR A 25 10.96 -0.49 -5.99
N LYS A 26 11.50 0.65 -5.53
CA LYS A 26 12.86 1.08 -5.91
C LYS A 26 13.96 0.13 -5.46
N ILE A 27 13.84 -0.42 -4.24
CA ILE A 27 14.78 -1.44 -3.74
C ILE A 27 14.76 -2.67 -4.67
N PHE A 28 13.57 -3.15 -5.07
CA PHE A 28 13.46 -4.32 -5.95
C PHE A 28 13.91 -4.05 -7.37
N GLN A 29 13.72 -2.85 -7.91
CA GLN A 29 14.25 -2.48 -9.23
C GLN A 29 15.79 -2.59 -9.33
N THR A 30 16.51 -2.51 -8.23
CA THR A 30 17.98 -2.68 -8.20
C THR A 30 18.44 -4.09 -8.56
N PHE A 31 17.56 -5.08 -8.51
CA PHE A 31 17.85 -6.46 -8.88
C PHE A 31 17.50 -6.78 -10.34
N VAL A 32 16.87 -5.87 -11.06
CA VAL A 32 16.38 -6.12 -12.42
C VAL A 32 17.26 -5.42 -13.44
N CYS A 33 17.79 -6.23 -14.36
CA CYS A 33 18.59 -5.77 -15.48
C CYS A 33 17.81 -5.99 -16.77
N ASP A 34 17.82 -4.99 -17.64
CA ASP A 34 17.26 -5.05 -18.99
C ASP A 34 18.39 -5.20 -19.99
N SER A 35 18.33 -6.24 -20.84
CA SER A 35 19.20 -6.39 -22.01
C SER A 35 18.61 -5.55 -23.14
N MET A 36 19.35 -4.55 -23.60
CA MET A 36 19.05 -3.87 -24.86
C MET A 36 19.72 -4.65 -25.99
N ASP A 37 19.51 -4.27 -27.26
CA ASP A 37 20.03 -4.94 -28.48
C ASP A 37 21.57 -5.15 -28.51
N SER A 38 22.27 -4.80 -27.45
CA SER A 38 23.67 -5.03 -27.17
C SER A 38 23.88 -6.18 -26.19
N GLU A 39 25.04 -6.82 -26.18
CA GLU A 39 25.42 -7.88 -25.22
C GLU A 39 25.50 -7.38 -23.77
N VAL A 40 25.27 -6.08 -23.53
CA VAL A 40 25.39 -5.42 -22.24
C VAL A 40 24.01 -5.21 -21.65
N ALA A 41 23.80 -5.66 -20.41
CA ALA A 41 22.57 -5.42 -19.64
C ALA A 41 22.75 -4.21 -18.72
N TYR A 42 21.73 -3.38 -18.65
CA TYR A 42 21.70 -2.17 -17.84
C TYR A 42 20.69 -2.28 -16.70
N LEU A 43 21.00 -1.61 -15.58
CA LEU A 43 20.15 -1.61 -14.41
C LEU A 43 18.84 -0.86 -14.69
N ARG A 44 17.67 -1.51 -14.50
CA ARG A 44 16.34 -0.88 -14.71
C ARG A 44 16.10 0.35 -13.84
N ALA A 45 16.67 0.40 -12.65
CA ALA A 45 16.57 1.55 -11.75
C ALA A 45 17.34 2.77 -12.23
N ASP A 46 18.44 2.53 -13.01
CA ASP A 46 19.32 3.56 -13.56
C ASP A 46 20.09 3.01 -14.76
N TYR A 47 19.66 3.32 -15.97
CA TYR A 47 20.28 2.87 -17.21
C TYR A 47 21.70 3.42 -17.47
N SER A 48 22.23 4.28 -16.60
CA SER A 48 23.64 4.68 -16.64
C SER A 48 24.59 3.62 -16.06
N LEU A 49 24.04 2.61 -15.36
CA LEU A 49 24.81 1.57 -14.69
C LEU A 49 24.70 0.23 -15.42
N GLU A 50 25.84 -0.35 -15.77
CA GLU A 50 25.92 -1.70 -16.32
C GLU A 50 25.81 -2.75 -15.22
N CYS A 51 25.01 -3.80 -15.47
CA CYS A 51 24.71 -4.84 -14.50
C CYS A 51 25.88 -5.77 -14.15
N SER A 52 26.91 -5.87 -14.96
CA SER A 52 28.02 -6.81 -14.74
C SER A 52 29.19 -6.22 -13.95
N THR A 53 29.10 -4.96 -13.54
CA THR A 53 30.17 -4.23 -12.87
C THR A 53 30.25 -4.54 -11.36
N ASP A 54 31.45 -4.35 -10.77
CA ASP A 54 31.62 -4.50 -9.32
C ASP A 54 30.82 -3.45 -8.53
N SER A 55 30.61 -2.27 -9.10
CA SER A 55 29.71 -1.26 -8.56
C SER A 55 28.27 -1.77 -8.44
N HIS A 56 27.75 -2.45 -9.47
CA HIS A 56 26.43 -3.04 -9.43
C HIS A 56 26.30 -4.14 -8.37
N LYS A 57 27.31 -5.00 -8.20
CA LYS A 57 27.34 -6.03 -7.15
C LYS A 57 27.29 -5.41 -5.74
N ALA A 58 27.99 -4.30 -5.53
CA ALA A 58 27.94 -3.55 -4.26
C ALA A 58 26.53 -2.98 -4.01
N PHE A 59 25.89 -2.39 -5.04
CA PHE A 59 24.50 -1.92 -4.95
C PHE A 59 23.50 -3.04 -4.70
N MET A 60 23.65 -4.20 -5.33
CA MET A 60 22.82 -5.40 -5.08
C MET A 60 22.94 -5.88 -3.64
N THR A 61 24.16 -5.89 -3.08
CA THR A 61 24.38 -6.27 -1.68
C THR A 61 23.69 -5.29 -0.74
N TYR A 62 23.84 -4.00 -0.96
CA TYR A 62 23.16 -2.97 -0.21
C TYR A 62 21.63 -3.08 -0.34
N ALA A 63 21.11 -3.26 -1.56
CA ALA A 63 19.69 -3.44 -1.82
C ALA A 63 19.14 -4.70 -1.14
N GLY A 64 19.91 -5.80 -1.08
CA GLY A 64 19.55 -7.02 -0.34
C GLY A 64 19.36 -6.77 1.16
N ILE A 65 20.28 -6.04 1.78
CA ILE A 65 20.15 -5.64 3.19
C ILE A 65 18.91 -4.74 3.36
N MET A 66 18.74 -3.76 2.49
CA MET A 66 17.59 -2.85 2.54
C MET A 66 16.26 -3.56 2.28
N ALA A 67 16.25 -4.63 1.48
CA ALA A 67 15.06 -5.46 1.26
C ALA A 67 14.63 -6.19 2.54
N LEU A 68 15.56 -6.62 3.36
CA LEU A 68 15.25 -7.22 4.67
C LEU A 68 14.80 -6.16 5.69
N VAL A 69 15.44 -4.98 5.69
CA VAL A 69 15.14 -3.92 6.68
C VAL A 69 13.82 -3.21 6.35
N TYR A 70 13.56 -2.87 5.10
CA TYR A 70 12.44 -2.03 4.73
C TYR A 70 11.20 -2.84 4.31
N PRO A 71 11.16 -3.57 3.16
CA PRO A 71 9.97 -4.32 2.75
C PRO A 71 9.54 -5.42 3.71
N VAL A 72 10.47 -6.06 4.43
CA VAL A 72 10.16 -7.13 5.40
C VAL A 72 10.13 -6.59 6.82
N GLY A 73 11.11 -5.76 7.20
CA GLY A 73 11.26 -5.29 8.58
C GLY A 73 10.14 -4.36 9.05
N ILE A 74 9.64 -3.48 8.19
CA ILE A 74 8.53 -2.56 8.57
C ILE A 74 7.24 -3.33 8.87
N PRO A 75 6.71 -4.21 7.99
CA PRO A 75 5.53 -5.01 8.32
C PRO A 75 5.73 -5.90 9.55
N ALA A 76 6.92 -6.46 9.72
CA ALA A 76 7.24 -7.25 10.91
C ALA A 76 7.22 -6.42 12.20
N ALA A 77 7.77 -5.20 12.16
CA ALA A 77 7.73 -4.26 13.27
C ALA A 77 6.29 -3.82 13.59
N PHE A 78 5.47 -3.54 12.57
CA PHE A 78 4.05 -3.21 12.74
C PHE A 78 3.28 -4.39 13.34
N ALA A 79 3.49 -5.61 12.83
CA ALA A 79 2.87 -6.81 13.35
C ALA A 79 3.24 -7.05 14.82
N TRP A 80 4.52 -6.95 15.14
CA TRP A 80 5.00 -7.11 16.52
C TRP A 80 4.40 -6.05 17.45
N TRP A 81 4.40 -4.79 17.04
CA TRP A 81 3.86 -3.69 17.84
C TRP A 81 2.35 -3.85 18.06
N LEU A 82 1.58 -4.13 17.01
CA LEU A 82 0.13 -4.33 17.07
C LEU A 82 -0.22 -5.53 17.95
N PHE A 83 0.50 -6.64 17.82
CA PHE A 83 0.29 -7.83 18.64
C PHE A 83 0.59 -7.59 20.11
N THR A 84 1.66 -6.86 20.43
CA THR A 84 2.03 -6.50 21.80
C THR A 84 0.99 -5.60 22.45
N ASN A 85 0.39 -4.68 21.72
CA ASN A 85 -0.58 -3.70 22.22
C ASN A 85 -2.05 -4.10 21.98
N ARG A 86 -2.33 -5.32 21.52
CA ARG A 86 -3.68 -5.77 21.12
C ARG A 86 -4.75 -5.55 22.18
N TYR A 87 -4.48 -5.86 23.43
CA TYR A 87 -5.42 -5.68 24.53
C TYR A 87 -5.77 -4.21 24.77
N SER A 88 -4.81 -3.33 24.66
CA SER A 88 -5.03 -1.89 24.80
C SER A 88 -5.85 -1.35 23.63
N ILE A 89 -5.60 -1.84 22.40
CA ILE A 89 -6.35 -1.45 21.21
C ILE A 89 -7.80 -1.95 21.28
N GLU A 90 -8.03 -3.18 21.67
CA GLU A 90 -9.37 -3.78 21.76
C GLU A 90 -10.24 -3.10 22.83
N ASN A 91 -9.63 -2.59 23.91
CA ASN A 91 -10.33 -2.01 25.06
C ASN A 91 -10.32 -0.47 25.12
N VAL A 92 -9.90 0.22 24.03
CA VAL A 92 -9.82 1.70 24.01
C VAL A 92 -11.16 2.36 24.38
N ASP A 93 -12.31 1.76 24.03
CA ASP A 93 -13.64 2.34 24.25
C ASP A 93 -14.36 1.79 25.51
N THR A 94 -13.75 0.84 26.23
CA THR A 94 -14.33 0.33 27.48
C THR A 94 -13.93 1.22 28.65
N PRO A 95 -14.90 1.91 29.32
CA PRO A 95 -14.56 2.62 30.55
C PRO A 95 -14.04 1.61 31.57
N VAL A 96 -12.78 1.80 31.98
CA VAL A 96 -12.15 0.96 33.02
C VAL A 96 -12.99 1.04 34.28
N ARG A 97 -13.74 -0.03 34.60
CA ARG A 97 -14.53 -0.20 35.83
C ARG A 97 -13.60 -0.52 37.01
N THR A 98 -12.55 0.21 37.18
CA THR A 98 -11.71 0.13 38.37
C THR A 98 -11.79 1.48 39.06
N GLY A 99 -12.28 1.49 40.31
CA GLY A 99 -12.54 2.66 41.14
C GLY A 99 -11.33 3.52 41.51
N PHE A 100 -10.27 3.45 40.73
CA PHE A 100 -9.17 4.40 40.65
C PHE A 100 -9.26 5.03 39.28
N GLN A 101 -9.71 6.27 39.21
CA GLN A 101 -9.62 7.14 38.03
C GLN A 101 -8.14 7.43 37.74
N SER A 102 -7.46 6.50 37.09
CA SER A 102 -6.33 6.87 36.27
C SER A 102 -6.95 7.51 35.03
N GLU A 103 -6.88 8.85 34.93
CA GLU A 103 -7.15 9.52 33.67
C GLU A 103 -6.42 8.74 32.56
N PRO A 104 -7.11 8.41 31.44
CA PRO A 104 -6.44 7.76 30.31
C PRO A 104 -5.24 8.65 29.98
N ASP A 105 -4.03 8.08 30.06
CA ASP A 105 -2.81 8.82 29.71
C ASP A 105 -2.99 9.32 28.27
N PRO A 106 -3.22 10.65 28.05
CA PRO A 106 -3.55 11.17 26.72
C PRO A 106 -2.38 11.01 25.73
N PHE A 107 -1.31 10.37 26.18
CA PHE A 107 -0.07 10.15 25.44
C PHE A 107 0.37 8.67 25.41
N SER A 108 -0.60 7.75 25.38
CA SER A 108 -0.25 6.33 25.27
C SER A 108 0.46 6.06 23.93
N ALA A 109 1.36 5.07 23.92
CA ALA A 109 2.01 4.62 22.68
C ALA A 109 0.97 4.16 21.63
N VAL A 110 -0.22 3.75 22.08
CA VAL A 110 -1.35 3.35 21.24
C VAL A 110 -1.91 4.51 20.44
N ASP A 111 -2.00 5.72 21.04
CA ASP A 111 -2.44 6.92 20.34
C ASP A 111 -1.40 7.41 19.31
N ALA A 112 -0.12 7.26 19.63
CA ALA A 112 0.94 7.64 18.71
C ALA A 112 0.98 6.80 17.42
N ALA A 113 0.51 5.55 17.46
CA ALA A 113 0.43 4.67 16.30
C ALA A 113 -1.02 4.45 15.82
N LYS A 114 -1.90 5.40 16.08
CA LYS A 114 -3.32 5.35 15.75
C LYS A 114 -3.57 5.08 14.27
N ASP A 115 -2.72 5.58 13.39
CA ASP A 115 -2.85 5.40 11.95
C ASP A 115 -2.75 3.92 11.51
N LEU A 116 -2.15 3.03 12.33
CA LEU A 116 -2.02 1.61 12.01
C LEU A 116 -3.28 0.79 12.31
N TRP A 117 -4.15 1.24 13.20
CA TRP A 117 -5.27 0.43 13.67
C TRP A 117 -6.63 1.13 13.67
N ALA A 118 -6.68 2.46 13.80
CA ALA A 118 -7.93 3.19 13.98
C ALA A 118 -8.91 3.12 12.79
N PRO A 119 -8.47 3.04 11.52
CA PRO A 119 -9.39 2.88 10.39
C PRO A 119 -10.11 1.53 10.40
N TYR A 120 -9.59 0.54 11.13
CA TYR A 120 -10.07 -0.83 11.11
C TYR A 120 -10.96 -1.15 12.32
N LYS A 121 -11.82 -2.17 12.16
CA LYS A 121 -12.56 -2.76 13.26
C LYS A 121 -11.60 -3.28 14.33
N ARG A 122 -11.99 -3.21 15.61
CA ARG A 122 -11.15 -3.63 16.74
C ARG A 122 -10.62 -5.08 16.63
N ASN A 123 -11.44 -5.98 16.12
CA ASN A 123 -11.04 -7.38 15.86
C ASN A 123 -10.22 -7.56 14.58
N ARG A 124 -9.95 -6.49 13.82
CA ARG A 124 -9.15 -6.46 12.59
C ARG A 124 -7.99 -5.46 12.67
N TYR A 125 -7.57 -5.08 13.86
CA TYR A 125 -6.49 -4.11 14.13
C TYR A 125 -5.19 -4.39 13.37
N TYR A 126 -4.95 -5.65 13.00
CA TYR A 126 -3.76 -6.11 12.28
C TYR A 126 -3.82 -5.90 10.75
N TYR A 127 -4.93 -5.35 10.23
CA TYR A 127 -5.15 -5.33 8.77
C TYR A 127 -4.13 -4.47 8.01
N GLU A 128 -3.51 -3.46 8.63
CA GLU A 128 -2.42 -2.70 8.00
C GLU A 128 -1.24 -3.59 7.61
N VAL A 129 -0.96 -4.65 8.37
CA VAL A 129 0.08 -5.64 8.02
C VAL A 129 -0.33 -6.41 6.76
N VAL A 130 -1.59 -6.80 6.63
CA VAL A 130 -2.12 -7.45 5.41
C VAL A 130 -2.00 -6.50 4.22
N GLU A 131 -2.28 -5.22 4.42
CA GLU A 131 -2.14 -4.20 3.39
C GLU A 131 -0.66 -4.00 2.96
N CYS A 132 0.27 -4.01 3.90
CA CYS A 132 1.70 -4.03 3.59
C CYS A 132 2.09 -5.28 2.77
N LEU A 133 1.58 -6.47 3.13
CA LEU A 133 1.82 -7.69 2.37
C LEU A 133 1.24 -7.62 0.96
N ARG A 134 0.05 -7.05 0.79
CA ARG A 134 -0.53 -6.80 -0.54
C ARG A 134 0.36 -5.91 -1.39
N ARG A 135 0.80 -4.78 -0.84
CA ARG A 135 1.70 -3.84 -1.53
C ARG A 135 3.03 -4.49 -1.86
N PHE A 136 3.57 -5.31 -0.95
CA PHE A 136 4.79 -6.08 -1.18
C PHE A 136 4.62 -7.09 -2.30
N ALA A 137 3.50 -7.83 -2.34
CA ALA A 137 3.23 -8.82 -3.39
C ALA A 137 3.09 -8.18 -4.77
N LEU A 138 2.31 -7.09 -4.87
CA LEU A 138 2.05 -6.42 -6.14
C LEU A 138 3.25 -5.61 -6.66
N ALA A 139 3.99 -4.93 -5.79
CA ALA A 139 5.10 -4.07 -6.21
C ALA A 139 6.47 -4.75 -6.11
N GLY A 140 6.62 -5.75 -5.24
CA GLY A 140 7.89 -6.36 -4.93
C GLY A 140 8.09 -7.74 -5.56
N LEU A 141 7.23 -8.71 -5.20
CA LEU A 141 7.42 -10.08 -5.68
C LEU A 141 7.25 -10.20 -7.19
N ALA A 142 6.34 -9.45 -7.77
CA ALA A 142 6.10 -9.46 -9.21
C ALA A 142 7.35 -9.09 -10.04
N VAL A 143 8.20 -8.21 -9.51
CA VAL A 143 9.44 -7.79 -10.19
C VAL A 143 10.42 -8.97 -10.42
N PHE A 144 10.40 -9.99 -9.56
CA PHE A 144 11.26 -11.18 -9.68
C PHE A 144 10.68 -12.28 -10.56
N ILE A 145 9.41 -12.18 -10.95
CA ILE A 145 8.73 -13.21 -11.73
C ILE A 145 8.75 -12.80 -13.20
N TYR A 146 9.66 -13.35 -13.98
CA TYR A 146 9.80 -13.09 -15.41
C TYR A 146 9.70 -11.61 -15.77
N PRO A 147 10.66 -10.77 -15.36
CA PRO A 147 10.61 -9.32 -15.52
C PRO A 147 10.27 -8.89 -16.95
N GLY A 148 9.30 -7.99 -17.10
CA GLY A 148 8.88 -7.46 -18.40
C GLY A 148 8.04 -8.41 -19.26
N SER A 149 7.66 -9.60 -18.77
CA SER A 149 6.82 -10.55 -19.49
C SER A 149 5.30 -10.35 -19.23
N SER A 150 4.47 -10.90 -20.12
CA SER A 150 3.02 -10.98 -19.89
C SER A 150 2.67 -11.89 -18.68
N ALA A 151 3.52 -12.88 -18.38
CA ALA A 151 3.36 -13.76 -17.22
C ALA A 151 3.48 -12.98 -15.91
N GLN A 152 4.38 -12.01 -15.80
CA GLN A 152 4.48 -11.11 -14.67
C GLN A 152 3.14 -10.41 -14.39
N ILE A 153 2.58 -9.76 -15.41
CA ILE A 153 1.31 -9.02 -15.28
C ILE A 153 0.14 -9.95 -14.94
N ALA A 154 0.12 -11.16 -15.50
CA ALA A 154 -0.90 -12.17 -15.17
C ALA A 154 -0.83 -12.59 -13.68
N ILE A 155 0.37 -12.76 -13.13
CA ILE A 155 0.57 -13.10 -11.71
C ILE A 155 0.19 -11.91 -10.80
N GLU A 156 0.50 -10.68 -11.21
CA GLU A 156 0.03 -9.48 -10.50
C GLU A 156 -1.51 -9.42 -10.45
N ALA A 157 -2.19 -9.75 -11.56
CA ALA A 157 -3.64 -9.84 -11.60
C ALA A 157 -4.19 -10.90 -10.63
N LEU A 158 -3.55 -12.08 -10.55
CA LEU A 158 -3.92 -13.12 -9.58
C LEU A 158 -3.74 -12.65 -8.13
N PHE A 159 -2.63 -11.99 -7.80
CA PHE A 159 -2.44 -11.41 -6.48
C PHE A 159 -3.49 -10.34 -6.17
N ALA A 160 -3.82 -9.47 -7.13
CA ALA A 160 -4.86 -8.45 -6.93
C ALA A 160 -6.21 -9.08 -6.58
N VAL A 161 -6.63 -10.12 -7.29
CA VAL A 161 -7.88 -10.86 -7.02
C VAL A 161 -7.81 -11.57 -5.67
N MET A 162 -6.71 -12.24 -5.36
CA MET A 162 -6.52 -12.94 -4.08
C MET A 162 -6.63 -11.97 -2.89
N PHE A 163 -5.93 -10.84 -2.92
CA PHE A 163 -5.99 -9.85 -1.84
C PHE A 163 -7.35 -9.16 -1.77
N TYR A 164 -8.05 -8.97 -2.90
CA TYR A 164 -9.42 -8.49 -2.89
C TYR A 164 -10.36 -9.48 -2.20
N ALA A 165 -10.22 -10.78 -2.47
CA ALA A 165 -10.99 -11.83 -1.77
C ALA A 165 -10.71 -11.83 -0.26
N VAL A 166 -9.44 -11.71 0.15
CA VAL A 166 -9.07 -11.58 1.57
C VAL A 166 -9.73 -10.34 2.20
N PHE A 167 -9.73 -9.22 1.50
CA PHE A 167 -10.39 -7.99 1.94
C PHE A 167 -11.90 -8.20 2.16
N GLU A 168 -12.61 -8.81 1.21
CA GLU A 168 -14.06 -9.05 1.34
C GLU A 168 -14.39 -10.00 2.49
N ILE A 169 -13.60 -11.07 2.67
CA ILE A 169 -13.77 -12.03 3.79
C ILE A 169 -13.54 -11.35 5.14
N LEU A 170 -12.51 -10.52 5.24
CA LEU A 170 -12.15 -9.87 6.50
C LEU A 170 -13.02 -8.65 6.80
N SER A 171 -13.52 -7.96 5.77
CA SER A 171 -14.32 -6.72 5.88
C SER A 171 -13.75 -5.77 6.94
N PRO A 172 -12.50 -5.29 6.79
CA PRO A 172 -11.69 -4.78 7.90
C PRO A 172 -12.09 -3.38 8.38
N PHE A 173 -12.53 -2.48 7.49
CA PHE A 173 -12.78 -1.09 7.84
C PHE A 173 -13.98 -0.92 8.78
N ALA A 174 -13.85 0.03 9.71
CA ALA A 174 -14.90 0.40 10.63
C ALA A 174 -15.98 1.27 9.96
N ASP A 175 -15.58 2.19 9.07
CA ASP A 175 -16.48 3.06 8.33
C ASP A 175 -16.92 2.41 7.00
N SER A 176 -18.21 2.55 6.69
CA SER A 176 -18.80 2.05 5.44
C SER A 176 -18.26 2.80 4.23
N VAL A 177 -17.94 4.09 4.36
CA VAL A 177 -17.39 4.89 3.26
C VAL A 177 -16.00 4.42 2.89
N ASP A 178 -15.14 4.19 3.88
CA ASP A 178 -13.79 3.66 3.66
C ASP A 178 -13.84 2.28 3.01
N MET A 179 -14.81 1.44 3.40
CA MET A 179 -15.06 0.13 2.80
C MET A 179 -15.40 0.26 1.30
N TRP A 180 -16.28 1.19 0.93
CA TRP A 180 -16.65 1.43 -0.46
C TRP A 180 -15.49 2.03 -1.27
N LEU A 181 -14.76 2.99 -0.70
CA LEU A 181 -13.59 3.60 -1.34
C LEU A 181 -12.52 2.55 -1.64
N TYR A 182 -12.27 1.63 -0.70
CA TYR A 182 -11.31 0.56 -0.92
C TYR A 182 -11.77 -0.40 -2.03
N ARG A 183 -13.05 -0.80 -2.07
CA ARG A 183 -13.61 -1.66 -3.13
C ARG A 183 -13.41 -1.06 -4.51
N PHE A 184 -13.79 0.20 -4.68
CA PHE A 184 -13.61 0.90 -5.96
C PHE A 184 -12.13 1.05 -6.32
N GLY A 185 -11.28 1.39 -5.37
CA GLY A 185 -9.84 1.48 -5.59
C GLY A 185 -9.23 0.15 -6.02
N ALA A 186 -9.58 -0.94 -5.36
CA ALA A 186 -9.12 -2.28 -5.70
C ALA A 186 -9.60 -2.72 -7.09
N LEU A 187 -10.86 -2.40 -7.45
CA LEU A 187 -11.39 -2.67 -8.78
C LEU A 187 -10.63 -1.89 -9.88
N ILE A 188 -10.31 -0.62 -9.63
CA ILE A 188 -9.54 0.20 -10.57
C ILE A 188 -8.13 -0.36 -10.74
N ILE A 189 -7.47 -0.78 -9.65
CA ILE A 189 -6.14 -1.42 -9.72
C ILE A 189 -6.21 -2.70 -10.55
N TYR A 190 -7.18 -3.57 -10.27
CA TYR A 190 -7.37 -4.80 -11.04
C TYR A 190 -7.61 -4.52 -12.53
N LEU A 191 -8.50 -3.58 -12.84
CA LEU A 191 -8.79 -3.18 -14.22
C LEU A 191 -7.53 -2.63 -14.92
N SER A 192 -6.71 -1.86 -14.22
CA SER A 192 -5.46 -1.32 -14.74
C SER A 192 -4.46 -2.42 -15.10
N ILE A 193 -4.30 -3.41 -14.22
CA ILE A 193 -3.43 -4.57 -14.44
C ILE A 193 -3.97 -5.41 -15.60
N TYR A 194 -5.29 -5.64 -15.65
CA TYR A 194 -5.93 -6.39 -16.72
C TYR A 194 -5.76 -5.73 -18.09
N LEU A 195 -5.98 -4.42 -18.17
CA LEU A 195 -5.76 -3.66 -19.42
C LEU A 195 -4.27 -3.64 -19.82
N ALA A 196 -3.35 -3.54 -18.87
CA ALA A 196 -1.92 -3.66 -19.14
C ALA A 196 -1.57 -5.05 -19.70
N LEU A 197 -2.22 -6.13 -19.21
CA LEU A 197 -2.05 -7.46 -19.74
C LEU A 197 -2.55 -7.57 -21.18
N LEU A 198 -3.74 -7.03 -21.47
CA LEU A 198 -4.30 -7.04 -22.84
C LEU A 198 -3.38 -6.30 -23.82
N LEU A 199 -2.84 -5.15 -23.42
CA LEU A 199 -1.89 -4.39 -24.23
C LEU A 199 -0.57 -5.16 -24.46
N LYS A 200 -0.11 -5.92 -23.44
CA LYS A 200 1.15 -6.68 -23.52
C LYS A 200 1.05 -7.95 -24.36
N VAL A 201 -0.15 -8.54 -24.45
CA VAL A 201 -0.43 -9.78 -25.23
C VAL A 201 -0.83 -9.47 -26.68
N ASP A 202 -0.66 -8.22 -27.11
CA ASP A 202 -0.99 -7.73 -28.47
C ASP A 202 -2.43 -7.97 -28.95
N VAL A 203 -3.36 -8.18 -28.02
CA VAL A 203 -4.79 -8.28 -28.34
C VAL A 203 -5.32 -6.99 -28.99
N ALA A 204 -4.59 -5.87 -28.79
CA ALA A 204 -4.95 -4.55 -29.29
C ALA A 204 -4.12 -4.08 -30.48
N ASP A 205 -3.30 -4.96 -31.09
CA ASP A 205 -2.34 -4.56 -32.13
C ASP A 205 -3.00 -4.27 -33.49
N GLU A 206 -4.21 -4.76 -33.70
CA GLU A 206 -4.94 -4.55 -34.97
C GLU A 206 -5.50 -3.13 -35.13
N GLU A 207 -5.66 -2.35 -34.03
CA GLU A 207 -6.18 -0.97 -34.15
C GLU A 207 -5.57 -0.03 -33.09
N ARG A 208 -4.77 0.93 -33.53
CA ARG A 208 -4.30 2.08 -32.70
C ARG A 208 -5.45 2.79 -31.96
N HIS A 209 -6.68 2.69 -32.44
CA HIS A 209 -7.87 3.24 -31.83
C HIS A 209 -8.23 2.55 -30.50
N SER A 210 -8.05 1.24 -30.38
CA SER A 210 -8.33 0.50 -29.15
C SER A 210 -7.41 0.89 -27.99
N GLN A 211 -6.11 1.13 -28.26
CA GLN A 211 -5.14 1.61 -27.27
C GLN A 211 -5.53 2.99 -26.71
N THR A 212 -6.00 3.88 -27.58
CA THR A 212 -6.48 5.22 -27.16
C THR A 212 -7.72 5.13 -26.28
N VAL A 213 -8.67 4.27 -26.60
CA VAL A 213 -9.87 4.04 -25.78
C VAL A 213 -9.49 3.50 -24.40
N PHE A 214 -8.57 2.51 -24.32
CA PHE A 214 -8.09 1.98 -23.04
C PHE A 214 -7.40 3.05 -22.19
N ALA A 215 -6.56 3.90 -22.80
CA ALA A 215 -5.92 5.01 -22.11
C ALA A 215 -6.95 5.99 -21.51
N TRP A 216 -7.96 6.39 -22.27
CA TRP A 216 -9.02 7.28 -21.78
C TRP A 216 -9.85 6.64 -20.66
N LEU A 217 -10.17 5.34 -20.75
CA LEU A 217 -10.87 4.61 -19.69
C LEU A 217 -10.07 4.60 -18.38
N LEU A 218 -8.76 4.36 -18.46
CA LEU A 218 -7.88 4.40 -17.27
C LEU A 218 -7.80 5.79 -16.67
N ILE A 219 -7.61 6.83 -17.51
CA ILE A 219 -7.57 8.23 -17.06
C ILE A 219 -8.88 8.61 -16.39
N ALA A 220 -10.02 8.26 -16.98
CA ALA A 220 -11.34 8.56 -16.42
C ALA A 220 -11.58 7.82 -15.09
N ALA A 221 -11.19 6.54 -14.98
CA ALA A 221 -11.35 5.74 -13.76
C ALA A 221 -10.50 6.30 -12.60
N HIS A 222 -9.21 6.55 -12.85
CA HIS A 222 -8.31 7.09 -11.80
C HIS A 222 -8.64 8.53 -11.46
N GLY A 223 -8.95 9.37 -12.45
CA GLY A 223 -9.36 10.76 -12.25
C GLY A 223 -10.69 10.86 -11.48
N GLY A 224 -11.65 10.02 -11.83
CA GLY A 224 -12.93 9.93 -11.11
C GLY A 224 -12.74 9.51 -9.65
N MET A 225 -11.91 8.50 -9.39
CA MET A 225 -11.60 8.07 -8.03
C MET A 225 -10.89 9.15 -7.22
N ALA A 226 -9.90 9.83 -7.81
CA ALA A 226 -9.19 10.93 -7.17
C ALA A 226 -10.17 12.07 -6.80
N LEU A 227 -11.10 12.40 -7.70
CA LEU A 227 -12.13 13.42 -7.45
C LEU A 227 -13.04 13.01 -6.28
N VAL A 228 -13.50 11.76 -6.22
CA VAL A 228 -14.33 11.25 -5.11
C VAL A 228 -13.59 11.34 -3.78
N VAL A 229 -12.31 10.93 -3.73
CA VAL A 229 -11.49 11.02 -2.53
C VAL A 229 -11.30 12.48 -2.08
N ILE A 230 -11.02 13.39 -3.01
CA ILE A 230 -10.86 14.83 -2.71
C ILE A 230 -12.18 15.41 -2.17
N ILE A 231 -13.31 15.13 -2.82
CA ILE A 231 -14.62 15.57 -2.35
C ILE A 231 -14.89 15.04 -0.94
N TYR A 232 -14.68 13.75 -0.70
CA TYR A 232 -14.85 13.14 0.62
C TYR A 232 -13.95 13.79 1.67
N ALA A 233 -12.68 14.03 1.37
CA ALA A 233 -11.74 14.70 2.24
C ALA A 233 -12.17 16.13 2.58
N LEU A 234 -12.64 16.89 1.60
CA LEU A 234 -13.17 18.24 1.80
C LEU A 234 -14.41 18.22 2.70
N PHE A 235 -15.37 17.32 2.44
CA PHE A 235 -16.56 17.19 3.30
C PHE A 235 -16.22 16.77 4.73
N SER A 236 -15.22 15.90 4.92
CA SER A 236 -14.78 15.47 6.25
C SER A 236 -14.03 16.57 7.01
N ALA A 237 -13.33 17.46 6.31
CA ALA A 237 -12.60 18.59 6.90
C ALA A 237 -13.53 19.74 7.37
N PHE A 238 -14.76 19.85 6.83
CA PHE A 238 -15.72 20.86 7.22
C PHE A 238 -16.81 20.29 8.15
N PRO A 239 -16.64 20.36 9.49
CA PRO A 239 -17.54 19.73 10.45
C PRO A 239 -18.99 20.25 10.43
N ARG A 240 -19.25 21.46 9.86
CA ARG A 240 -20.60 22.02 9.74
C ARG A 240 -21.53 21.26 8.77
N VAL A 241 -21.01 20.40 7.92
CA VAL A 241 -21.81 19.61 6.98
C VAL A 241 -22.27 18.28 7.56
N ARG A 242 -21.73 17.86 8.73
CA ARG A 242 -22.10 16.61 9.41
C ARG A 242 -23.52 16.62 9.99
N GLU A 243 -24.14 17.77 10.16
CA GLU A 243 -25.52 17.87 10.71
C GLU A 243 -26.63 17.56 9.67
N PHE A 244 -26.29 17.47 8.38
CA PHE A 244 -27.21 16.99 7.35
C PHE A 244 -27.16 15.44 7.22
N LYS A 245 -27.15 14.71 8.32
CA LYS A 245 -27.45 13.29 8.28
C LYS A 245 -28.96 13.13 8.25
N PHE A 246 -29.43 12.61 7.13
CA PHE A 246 -30.79 12.18 6.86
C PHE A 246 -31.54 11.72 8.11
N SER A 247 -32.60 12.45 8.47
CA SER A 247 -33.66 11.95 9.33
C SER A 247 -34.51 10.96 8.56
#